data_6ba641a91bf8e25eb0d8b0ee9b11b29c
#
_entry.id   6ba641a91bf8e25eb0d8b0ee9b11b29c
#
_cell.length_a   1.000
_cell.length_b   1.000
_cell.length_c   1.000
_cell.angle_alpha   90.00
_cell.angle_beta   90.00
_cell.angle_gamma   90.00
#
_symmetry.space_group_name_H-M   'P 1'
#
loop_
_entity.id
_entity.type
_entity.pdbx_description
1 polymer ?
#
loop_
_entity_poly.entity_id
_entity_poly.type
_entity_poly.pdbx_seq_one_letter_code
_entity_poly.pdbx_strand_id
1 'polypeptide(L)'
;VIVGNETVQGVGGGICQVSTTLFRTALNYGLPIKERHQHAYRVFYYERLANGNIDPGLSGLDASVFFPVLDLKFTNDTPSWILMEVYVNPGAYTIQWKFYSTKVNRYVELETTGPTNLTEPGEPIYRENPELPTGVIEQVDWEIKGADVDVVRTVYEDGLVHLQDRFVTNYKPWQAIYEYGPGTENIPTPSPT
;
A
#
# COMPACT_ATOMS: atom_id res chain seq x y z
N VAL A 1 -2.00 7.52 -9.84
CA VAL A 1 -2.51 8.28 -8.69
C VAL A 1 -3.95 7.83 -8.43
N ILE A 2 -4.32 7.66 -7.17
CA ILE A 2 -5.70 7.33 -6.78
C ILE A 2 -6.46 8.64 -6.59
N VAL A 3 -7.57 8.81 -7.30
CA VAL A 3 -8.45 9.98 -7.20
C VAL A 3 -9.88 9.48 -6.99
N GLY A 4 -10.45 9.75 -5.81
CA GLY A 4 -11.76 9.20 -5.44
C GLY A 4 -11.72 7.67 -5.37
N ASN A 5 -12.46 7.01 -6.26
CA ASN A 5 -12.52 5.54 -6.38
C ASN A 5 -11.87 5.03 -7.68
N GLU A 6 -10.89 5.74 -8.23
CA GLU A 6 -10.28 5.40 -9.51
C GLU A 6 -8.76 5.52 -9.48
N THR A 7 -8.09 4.67 -10.26
CA THR A 7 -6.66 4.78 -10.52
C THR A 7 -6.46 5.53 -11.84
N VAL A 8 -5.87 6.72 -11.77
CA VAL A 8 -5.61 7.56 -12.95
C VAL A 8 -4.12 7.81 -13.15
N GLN A 9 -3.71 8.00 -14.41
CA GLN A 9 -2.36 8.47 -14.69
C GLN A 9 -2.21 9.92 -14.23
N GLY A 10 -1.11 10.22 -13.55
CA GLY A 10 -0.89 11.57 -13.04
C GLY A 10 0.51 11.78 -12.49
N VAL A 11 0.87 13.04 -12.34
CA VAL A 11 2.11 13.44 -11.68
C VAL A 11 2.06 12.98 -10.22
N GLY A 12 3.12 12.31 -9.77
CA GLY A 12 3.19 11.74 -8.41
C GLY A 12 2.93 10.23 -8.35
N GLY A 13 2.80 9.55 -9.48
CA GLY A 13 2.82 8.08 -9.53
C GLY A 13 4.10 7.53 -8.90
N GLY A 14 3.95 6.53 -7.98
CA GLY A 14 5.08 5.94 -7.25
C GLY A 14 5.43 6.60 -5.91
N ILE A 15 4.90 7.77 -5.57
CA ILE A 15 5.19 8.43 -4.27
C ILE A 15 4.79 7.52 -3.10
N CYS A 16 3.62 6.88 -3.14
CA CYS A 16 3.21 5.95 -2.09
C CYS A 16 4.05 4.67 -2.04
N GLN A 17 4.69 4.26 -3.13
CA GLN A 17 5.66 3.17 -3.12
C GLN A 17 6.94 3.58 -2.37
N VAL A 18 7.39 4.81 -2.56
CA VAL A 18 8.53 5.39 -1.83
C VAL A 18 8.21 5.45 -0.34
N SER A 19 7.06 6.01 0.04
CA SER A 19 6.65 6.14 1.45
C SER A 19 6.42 4.78 2.12
N THR A 20 5.82 3.80 1.43
CA THR A 20 5.63 2.43 1.94
C THR A 20 6.98 1.76 2.21
N THR A 21 7.95 1.91 1.30
CA THR A 21 9.29 1.33 1.48
C THR A 21 10.03 2.01 2.63
N LEU A 22 9.93 3.34 2.75
CA LEU A 22 10.48 4.11 3.87
C LEU A 22 9.84 3.71 5.20
N PHE A 23 8.52 3.61 5.24
CA PHE A 23 7.78 3.15 6.42
C PHE A 23 8.28 1.78 6.91
N ARG A 24 8.39 0.80 6.01
CA ARG A 24 8.89 -0.54 6.36
C ARG A 24 10.33 -0.51 6.85
N THR A 25 11.16 0.37 6.29
CA THR A 25 12.54 0.53 6.75
C THR A 25 12.58 1.10 8.17
N ALA A 26 11.82 2.15 8.47
CA ALA A 26 11.71 2.73 9.79
C ALA A 26 11.08 1.74 10.81
N LEU A 27 10.05 1.00 10.38
CA LEU A 27 9.37 -0.04 11.15
C LEU A 27 10.34 -1.16 11.57
N ASN A 28 11.12 -1.69 10.60
CA ASN A 28 12.06 -2.78 10.83
C ASN A 28 13.32 -2.34 11.60
N TYR A 29 13.68 -1.05 11.53
CA TYR A 29 14.74 -0.48 12.37
C TYR A 29 14.29 -0.28 13.82
N GLY A 30 12.98 -0.34 14.08
CA GLY A 30 12.39 -0.18 15.42
C GLY A 30 12.15 1.26 15.84
N LEU A 31 12.03 2.20 14.89
CA LEU A 31 11.71 3.60 15.20
C LEU A 31 10.23 3.77 15.56
N PRO A 32 9.88 4.65 16.53
CA PRO A 32 8.50 4.99 16.84
C PRO A 32 7.80 5.63 15.64
N ILE A 33 6.72 4.99 15.15
CA ILE A 33 5.87 5.54 14.10
C ILE A 33 4.85 6.49 14.73
N LYS A 34 4.80 7.74 14.28
CA LYS A 34 3.92 8.78 14.83
C LYS A 34 2.68 9.01 13.99
N GLU A 35 2.79 8.86 12.69
CA GLU A 35 1.68 8.99 11.76
C GLU A 35 1.89 8.04 10.59
N ARG A 36 0.86 7.27 10.26
CA ARG A 36 0.82 6.36 9.12
C ARG A 36 -0.62 6.19 8.67
N HIS A 37 -0.85 6.26 7.38
CA HIS A 37 -2.14 6.01 6.75
C HIS A 37 -2.04 4.85 5.77
N GLN A 38 -2.99 3.89 5.84
CA GLN A 38 -3.08 2.83 4.83
C GLN A 38 -3.68 3.36 3.53
N HIS A 39 -3.51 2.60 2.44
CA HIS A 39 -4.29 2.84 1.23
C HIS A 39 -5.77 2.48 1.46
N ALA A 40 -6.64 3.03 0.62
CA ALA A 40 -8.07 2.77 0.69
C ALA A 40 -8.39 1.29 0.40
N TYR A 41 -7.67 0.66 -0.52
CA TYR A 41 -7.79 -0.73 -0.89
C TYR A 41 -6.44 -1.45 -0.79
N ARG A 42 -6.48 -2.80 -0.76
CA ARG A 42 -5.31 -3.64 -0.65
C ARG A 42 -4.50 -3.62 -1.95
N VAL A 43 -3.28 -3.11 -1.89
CA VAL A 43 -2.40 -2.98 -3.05
C VAL A 43 -1.46 -4.19 -3.08
N PHE A 44 -1.82 -5.22 -3.84
CA PHE A 44 -1.17 -6.54 -3.81
C PHE A 44 0.33 -6.51 -4.16
N TYR A 45 0.80 -5.57 -4.98
CA TYR A 45 2.23 -5.49 -5.32
C TYR A 45 3.10 -5.04 -4.14
N TYR A 46 2.52 -4.47 -3.07
CA TYR A 46 3.24 -4.23 -1.82
C TYR A 46 3.48 -5.51 -1.01
N GLU A 47 2.83 -6.60 -1.37
CA GLU A 47 3.05 -7.92 -0.78
C GLU A 47 4.02 -8.79 -1.59
N ARG A 48 4.53 -8.26 -2.71
CA ARG A 48 5.46 -8.96 -3.56
C ARG A 48 6.89 -8.84 -3.02
N LEU A 49 7.52 -9.97 -2.82
CA LEU A 49 8.94 -10.09 -2.47
C LEU A 49 9.84 -9.88 -3.70
N ALA A 50 11.12 -9.62 -3.47
CA ALA A 50 12.11 -9.43 -4.53
C ALA A 50 12.26 -10.65 -5.47
N ASN A 51 11.93 -11.85 -5.00
CA ASN A 51 11.92 -13.09 -5.80
C ASN A 51 10.62 -13.29 -6.58
N GLY A 52 9.68 -12.35 -6.52
CA GLY A 52 8.38 -12.37 -7.19
C GLY A 52 7.26 -13.10 -6.44
N ASN A 53 7.55 -13.78 -5.34
CA ASN A 53 6.54 -14.43 -4.51
C ASN A 53 5.67 -13.38 -3.78
N ILE A 54 4.45 -13.77 -3.44
CA ILE A 54 3.55 -12.98 -2.60
C ILE A 54 3.70 -13.45 -1.15
N ASP A 55 3.86 -12.50 -0.24
CA ASP A 55 3.87 -12.72 1.20
C ASP A 55 2.70 -11.96 1.84
N PRO A 56 1.60 -12.64 2.18
CA PRO A 56 0.46 -12.02 2.85
C PRO A 56 0.81 -11.40 4.21
N GLY A 57 1.93 -11.79 4.82
CA GLY A 57 2.44 -11.19 6.05
C GLY A 57 2.87 -9.73 5.89
N LEU A 58 3.05 -9.26 4.66
CA LEU A 58 3.33 -7.86 4.33
C LEU A 58 2.05 -7.02 4.16
N SER A 59 0.88 -7.65 4.15
CA SER A 59 -0.40 -6.96 4.10
C SER A 59 -0.57 -6.07 5.35
N GLY A 60 -1.20 -4.92 5.20
CA GLY A 60 -1.36 -3.97 6.30
C GLY A 60 -0.08 -3.16 6.64
N LEU A 61 1.02 -3.37 5.92
CA LEU A 61 2.28 -2.67 6.10
C LEU A 61 2.60 -1.74 4.92
N ASP A 62 1.62 -0.98 4.49
CA ASP A 62 1.73 0.09 3.51
C ASP A 62 1.59 1.47 4.15
N ALA A 63 2.07 2.51 3.49
CA ALA A 63 1.94 3.89 3.93
C ALA A 63 1.59 4.79 2.75
N SER A 64 0.35 5.30 2.75
CA SER A 64 -0.13 6.29 1.80
C SER A 64 0.23 7.69 2.26
N VAL A 65 0.63 8.54 1.32
CA VAL A 65 0.89 9.97 1.56
C VAL A 65 0.16 10.81 0.52
N PHE A 66 -0.41 11.92 0.98
CA PHE A 66 -1.11 12.88 0.12
C PHE A 66 -1.04 14.27 0.74
N PHE A 67 -0.15 15.10 0.22
CA PHE A 67 0.05 16.45 0.76
C PHE A 67 -1.18 17.33 0.51
N PRO A 68 -1.62 18.14 1.50
CA PRO A 68 -1.08 18.26 2.88
C PRO A 68 -1.82 17.40 3.92
N VAL A 69 -2.61 16.39 3.50
CA VAL A 69 -3.64 15.72 4.33
C VAL A 69 -3.13 14.45 5.00
N LEU A 70 -2.35 13.64 4.27
CA LEU A 70 -1.83 12.36 4.76
C LEU A 70 -0.30 12.38 4.75
N ASP A 71 0.31 12.05 5.87
CA ASP A 71 1.76 12.07 6.02
C ASP A 71 2.29 10.77 6.65
N LEU A 72 3.58 10.53 6.50
CA LEU A 72 4.32 9.50 7.21
C LEU A 72 5.30 10.17 8.16
N LYS A 73 5.14 9.95 9.45
CA LYS A 73 6.01 10.51 10.49
C LYS A 73 6.55 9.43 11.40
N PHE A 74 7.83 9.47 11.65
CA PHE A 74 8.50 8.63 12.65
C PHE A 74 9.56 9.45 13.41
N THR A 75 9.97 8.96 14.56
CA THR A 75 10.95 9.65 15.41
C THR A 75 12.24 8.84 15.46
N ASN A 76 13.37 9.51 15.32
CA ASN A 76 14.64 8.92 15.71
C ASN A 76 14.79 9.07 17.22
N ASP A 77 14.58 7.99 17.95
CA ASP A 77 14.73 7.89 19.41
C ASP A 77 16.07 7.26 19.83
N THR A 78 16.97 7.05 18.86
CA THR A 78 18.33 6.59 19.14
C THR A 78 19.23 7.76 19.53
N PRO A 79 20.36 7.51 20.26
CA PRO A 79 21.26 8.58 20.68
C PRO A 79 22.08 9.18 19.52
N SER A 80 22.01 8.62 18.31
CA SER A 80 22.85 8.99 17.18
C SER A 80 22.03 9.46 15.99
N TRP A 81 22.67 10.22 15.10
CA TRP A 81 22.08 10.59 13.81
C TRP A 81 21.90 9.35 12.93
N ILE A 82 20.86 9.38 12.09
CA ILE A 82 20.60 8.37 11.07
C ILE A 82 20.86 9.00 9.71
N LEU A 83 21.77 8.41 8.93
CA LEU A 83 21.88 8.68 7.51
C LEU A 83 20.88 7.82 6.77
N MET A 84 19.98 8.45 6.02
CA MET A 84 18.99 7.76 5.18
C MET A 84 19.39 7.88 3.71
N GLU A 85 19.64 6.76 3.07
CA GLU A 85 19.97 6.69 1.65
C GLU A 85 18.91 5.92 0.88
N VAL A 86 18.57 6.44 -0.31
CA VAL A 86 17.67 5.79 -1.23
C VAL A 86 18.41 5.34 -2.49
N TYR A 87 18.17 4.10 -2.89
CA TYR A 87 18.72 3.51 -4.11
C TYR A 87 17.58 3.16 -5.05
N VAL A 88 17.60 3.74 -6.23
CA VAL A 88 16.60 3.49 -7.26
C VAL A 88 17.26 2.75 -8.42
N ASN A 89 16.70 1.61 -8.80
CA ASN A 89 17.14 0.87 -10.00
C ASN A 89 15.99 0.86 -11.02
N PRO A 90 15.99 1.78 -12.00
CA PRO A 90 14.94 1.86 -13.00
C PRO A 90 14.86 0.62 -13.89
N GLY A 91 15.99 -0.05 -14.17
CA GLY A 91 16.02 -1.25 -15.00
C GLY A 91 15.39 -2.47 -14.34
N ALA A 92 15.40 -2.54 -13.01
CA ALA A 92 14.77 -3.59 -12.23
C ALA A 92 13.45 -3.16 -11.57
N TYR A 93 13.02 -1.92 -11.78
CA TYR A 93 11.84 -1.32 -11.14
C TYR A 93 11.84 -1.48 -9.61
N THR A 94 13.00 -1.26 -8.98
CA THR A 94 13.15 -1.41 -7.53
C THR A 94 13.59 -0.14 -6.86
N ILE A 95 13.13 0.04 -5.62
CA ILE A 95 13.58 1.07 -4.69
C ILE A 95 14.00 0.42 -3.38
N GLN A 96 15.09 0.88 -2.81
CA GLN A 96 15.62 0.42 -1.53
C GLN A 96 16.00 1.60 -0.66
N TRP A 97 15.53 1.61 0.59
CA TRP A 97 16.03 2.50 1.62
C TRP A 97 17.07 1.79 2.49
N LYS A 98 18.12 2.50 2.87
CA LYS A 98 19.12 2.04 3.82
C LYS A 98 19.32 3.10 4.89
N PHE A 99 19.26 2.67 6.14
CA PHE A 99 19.55 3.50 7.30
C PHE A 99 20.91 3.10 7.88
N TYR A 100 21.75 4.09 8.09
CA TYR A 100 23.07 3.92 8.69
C TYR A 100 23.16 4.78 9.95
N SER A 101 23.60 4.19 11.05
CA SER A 101 23.75 4.85 12.33
C SER A 101 24.74 4.08 13.21
N THR A 102 25.05 4.61 14.38
CA THR A 102 25.69 3.84 15.44
C THR A 102 24.79 2.66 15.81
N LYS A 103 25.38 1.48 15.92
CA LYS A 103 24.64 0.26 16.24
C LYS A 103 23.96 0.41 17.60
N VAL A 104 22.66 0.18 17.64
CA VAL A 104 21.86 -0.08 18.84
C VAL A 104 21.49 -1.57 18.85
N ASN A 105 21.36 -2.15 20.02
CA ASN A 105 21.03 -3.57 20.18
C ASN A 105 19.51 -3.76 20.13
N ARG A 106 18.91 -3.42 18.95
CA ARG A 106 17.48 -3.55 18.69
C ARG A 106 17.18 -4.71 17.78
N TYR A 107 16.06 -5.37 18.02
CA TYR A 107 15.40 -6.24 17.06
C TYR A 107 13.88 -6.04 17.13
N VAL A 108 13.23 -6.38 16.04
CA VAL A 108 11.78 -6.17 15.84
C VAL A 108 11.11 -7.49 15.57
N GLU A 109 10.02 -7.74 16.29
CA GLU A 109 9.10 -8.84 16.01
C GLU A 109 7.78 -8.29 15.47
N LEU A 110 7.25 -8.94 14.45
CA LEU A 110 5.96 -8.62 13.85
C LEU A 110 5.05 -9.85 13.95
N GLU A 111 3.89 -9.65 14.54
CA GLU A 111 2.79 -10.62 14.56
C GLU A 111 1.67 -10.07 13.69
N THR A 112 1.23 -10.83 12.71
CA THR A 112 0.17 -10.40 11.78
C THR A 112 -0.93 -11.44 11.67
N THR A 113 -2.16 -10.97 11.55
CA THR A 113 -3.30 -11.83 11.19
C THR A 113 -3.27 -12.23 9.72
N GLY A 114 -2.50 -11.50 8.90
CA GLY A 114 -2.73 -11.49 7.47
C GLY A 114 -4.13 -10.95 7.12
N PRO A 115 -4.54 -11.02 5.86
CA PRO A 115 -5.87 -10.57 5.44
C PRO A 115 -6.98 -11.46 6.00
N THR A 116 -7.89 -10.85 6.75
CA THR A 116 -9.08 -11.49 7.36
C THR A 116 -10.35 -10.74 6.95
N ASN A 117 -11.53 -11.24 7.31
CA ASN A 117 -12.83 -10.60 7.07
C ASN A 117 -12.97 -10.13 5.61
N LEU A 118 -12.63 -11.00 4.66
CA LEU A 118 -12.65 -10.65 3.24
C LEU A 118 -14.08 -10.27 2.82
N THR A 119 -14.19 -9.11 2.17
CA THR A 119 -15.44 -8.63 1.56
C THR A 119 -15.31 -8.62 0.05
N GLU A 120 -16.34 -9.12 -0.64
CA GLU A 120 -16.35 -9.15 -2.10
C GLU A 120 -16.42 -7.72 -2.66
N PRO A 121 -15.78 -7.46 -3.82
CA PRO A 121 -16.01 -6.24 -4.57
C PRO A 121 -17.47 -6.19 -5.04
N GLY A 122 -18.01 -5.00 -5.20
CA GLY A 122 -19.31 -4.84 -5.83
C GLY A 122 -19.29 -5.22 -7.31
N GLU A 123 -20.46 -5.11 -7.95
CA GLU A 123 -20.59 -5.31 -9.41
C GLU A 123 -19.66 -4.36 -10.17
N PRO A 124 -19.11 -4.77 -11.33
CA PRO A 124 -18.28 -3.92 -12.15
C PRO A 124 -18.98 -2.63 -12.59
N ILE A 125 -18.21 -1.56 -12.69
CA ILE A 125 -18.66 -0.26 -13.19
C ILE A 125 -18.35 -0.19 -14.68
N TYR A 126 -19.36 0.19 -15.50
CA TYR A 126 -19.20 0.41 -16.94
C TYR A 126 -19.41 1.90 -17.21
N ARG A 127 -18.47 2.56 -17.91
CA ARG A 127 -18.55 3.96 -18.28
C ARG A 127 -18.19 4.20 -19.74
N GLU A 128 -18.86 5.13 -20.39
CA GLU A 128 -18.55 5.51 -21.76
C GLU A 128 -17.24 6.33 -21.80
N ASN A 129 -16.36 5.96 -22.72
CA ASN A 129 -15.15 6.70 -23.05
C ASN A 129 -15.18 7.11 -24.52
N PRO A 130 -15.30 8.42 -24.83
CA PRO A 130 -15.40 8.91 -26.20
C PRO A 130 -14.12 8.70 -27.03
N GLU A 131 -13.00 8.36 -26.39
CA GLU A 131 -11.72 8.07 -27.09
C GLU A 131 -11.66 6.63 -27.61
N LEU A 132 -12.53 5.74 -27.13
CA LEU A 132 -12.58 4.36 -27.59
C LEU A 132 -13.47 4.20 -28.83
N PRO A 133 -13.10 3.31 -29.77
CA PRO A 133 -13.95 2.98 -30.91
C PRO A 133 -15.24 2.27 -30.45
N THR A 134 -16.34 2.45 -31.22
CA THR A 134 -17.58 1.68 -31.05
C THR A 134 -17.30 0.18 -31.06
N GLY A 135 -17.88 -0.56 -30.13
CA GLY A 135 -17.73 -2.01 -29.99
C GLY A 135 -16.48 -2.45 -29.18
N VAL A 136 -15.65 -1.52 -28.76
CA VAL A 136 -14.51 -1.79 -27.88
C VAL A 136 -14.95 -1.65 -26.42
N ILE A 137 -14.58 -2.63 -25.59
CA ILE A 137 -14.71 -2.59 -24.12
C ILE A 137 -13.34 -2.93 -23.55
N GLU A 138 -12.81 -2.06 -22.69
CA GLU A 138 -11.50 -2.25 -22.04
C GLU A 138 -11.64 -2.22 -20.53
N GLN A 139 -10.98 -3.16 -19.83
CA GLN A 139 -10.86 -3.08 -18.37
C GLN A 139 -9.74 -2.11 -18.02
N VAL A 140 -10.05 -1.06 -17.28
CA VAL A 140 -9.10 -0.01 -16.88
C VAL A 140 -8.75 -0.06 -15.40
N ASP A 141 -9.58 -0.73 -14.59
CA ASP A 141 -9.27 -1.02 -13.17
C ASP A 141 -9.76 -2.42 -12.79
N TRP A 142 -9.09 -3.05 -11.82
CA TRP A 142 -9.34 -4.44 -11.44
C TRP A 142 -9.98 -4.52 -10.07
N GLU A 143 -10.87 -5.48 -9.90
CA GLU A 143 -11.52 -5.74 -8.63
C GLU A 143 -10.52 -6.24 -7.58
N ILE A 144 -10.69 -5.77 -6.36
CA ILE A 144 -9.92 -6.20 -5.19
C ILE A 144 -10.86 -6.40 -4.02
N LYS A 145 -10.76 -7.57 -3.36
CA LYS A 145 -11.51 -7.83 -2.13
C LYS A 145 -11.07 -6.91 -1.01
N GLY A 146 -12.01 -6.41 -0.25
CA GLY A 146 -11.73 -5.76 1.01
C GLY A 146 -11.19 -6.76 2.04
N ALA A 147 -10.46 -6.25 3.04
CA ALA A 147 -9.87 -7.08 4.08
C ALA A 147 -9.55 -6.27 5.33
N ASP A 148 -9.60 -6.92 6.48
CA ASP A 148 -9.02 -6.41 7.71
C ASP A 148 -7.65 -7.05 7.94
N VAL A 149 -6.69 -6.26 8.40
CA VAL A 149 -5.37 -6.74 8.80
C VAL A 149 -4.96 -6.08 10.10
N ASP A 150 -4.42 -6.89 10.99
CA ASP A 150 -3.92 -6.44 12.27
C ASP A 150 -2.45 -6.87 12.42
N VAL A 151 -1.59 -5.91 12.69
CA VAL A 151 -0.16 -6.16 12.90
C VAL A 151 0.25 -5.59 14.23
N VAL A 152 0.75 -6.44 15.12
CA VAL A 152 1.41 -6.05 16.36
C VAL A 152 2.91 -6.07 16.12
N ARG A 153 3.57 -4.95 16.44
CA ARG A 153 5.02 -4.85 16.40
C ARG A 153 5.53 -4.73 17.83
N THR A 154 6.51 -5.57 18.18
CA THR A 154 7.28 -5.44 19.42
C THR A 154 8.72 -5.14 19.08
N VAL A 155 9.25 -4.05 19.61
CA VAL A 155 10.65 -3.65 19.51
C VAL A 155 11.32 -3.95 20.81
N TYR A 156 12.42 -4.70 20.75
CA TYR A 156 13.27 -4.97 21.91
C TYR A 156 14.56 -4.20 21.78
N GLU A 157 15.04 -3.67 22.90
CA GLU A 157 16.34 -3.05 23.03
C GLU A 157 17.04 -3.67 24.25
N ASP A 158 18.25 -4.18 24.05
CA ASP A 158 19.02 -4.90 25.09
C ASP A 158 18.23 -6.05 25.75
N GLY A 159 17.38 -6.73 24.97
CA GLY A 159 16.57 -7.86 25.41
C GLY A 159 15.31 -7.49 26.20
N LEU A 160 15.03 -6.22 26.40
CA LEU A 160 13.81 -5.72 27.05
C LEU A 160 12.87 -5.11 26.03
N VAL A 161 11.56 -5.18 26.29
CA VAL A 161 10.57 -4.50 25.46
C VAL A 161 10.78 -3.00 25.58
N HIS A 162 11.15 -2.37 24.46
CA HIS A 162 11.34 -0.92 24.35
C HIS A 162 10.07 -0.22 23.88
N LEU A 163 9.38 -0.81 22.89
CA LEU A 163 8.18 -0.27 22.27
C LEU A 163 7.28 -1.40 21.82
N GLN A 164 5.98 -1.24 21.99
CA GLN A 164 4.98 -2.07 21.34
C GLN A 164 3.91 -1.17 20.73
N ASP A 165 3.58 -1.40 19.47
CA ASP A 165 2.52 -0.72 18.77
C ASP A 165 1.70 -1.68 17.90
N ARG A 166 0.51 -1.22 17.47
CA ARG A 166 -0.44 -2.00 16.71
C ARG A 166 -0.92 -1.20 15.52
N PHE A 167 -0.84 -1.79 14.33
CA PHE A 167 -1.31 -1.22 13.09
C PHE A 167 -2.58 -1.95 12.65
N VAL A 168 -3.72 -1.29 12.80
CA VAL A 168 -5.01 -1.78 12.33
C VAL A 168 -5.26 -1.20 10.95
N THR A 169 -5.55 -2.06 10.00
CA THR A 169 -5.80 -1.69 8.60
C THR A 169 -7.14 -2.28 8.16
N ASN A 170 -7.99 -1.44 7.59
CA ASN A 170 -9.27 -1.85 7.01
C ASN A 170 -9.27 -1.42 5.53
N TYR A 171 -9.04 -2.38 4.65
CA TYR A 171 -9.09 -2.18 3.21
C TYR A 171 -10.51 -2.31 2.70
N LYS A 172 -10.98 -1.31 1.98
CA LYS A 172 -12.28 -1.35 1.31
C LYS A 172 -12.22 -2.26 0.09
N PRO A 173 -13.32 -2.95 -0.25
CA PRO A 173 -13.41 -3.63 -1.53
C PRO A 173 -13.37 -2.61 -2.66
N TRP A 174 -12.78 -3.01 -3.80
CA TRP A 174 -12.60 -2.17 -4.97
C TRP A 174 -13.24 -2.83 -6.17
N GLN A 175 -14.09 -2.11 -6.90
CA GLN A 175 -14.82 -2.63 -8.05
C GLN A 175 -13.94 -2.58 -9.31
N ALA A 176 -14.15 -3.54 -10.22
CA ALA A 176 -13.60 -3.44 -11.56
C ALA A 176 -14.25 -2.26 -12.31
N ILE A 177 -13.47 -1.59 -13.15
CA ILE A 177 -13.96 -0.52 -14.03
C ILE A 177 -13.66 -0.92 -15.48
N TYR A 178 -14.70 -0.89 -16.29
CA TYR A 178 -14.64 -1.09 -17.72
C TYR A 178 -15.04 0.20 -18.45
N GLU A 179 -14.27 0.54 -19.47
CA GLU A 179 -14.61 1.64 -20.39
C GLU A 179 -15.07 1.08 -21.73
N TYR A 180 -16.06 1.73 -22.35
CA TYR A 180 -16.58 1.32 -23.65
C TYR A 180 -16.74 2.51 -24.59
N GLY A 181 -16.56 2.27 -25.90
CA GLY A 181 -16.72 3.29 -26.94
C GLY A 181 -18.19 3.67 -27.15
N PRO A 182 -18.48 4.92 -27.56
CA PRO A 182 -19.84 5.39 -27.83
C PRO A 182 -20.59 4.49 -28.80
N GLY A 183 -21.88 4.22 -28.55
CA GLY A 183 -22.71 3.36 -29.37
C GLY A 183 -22.39 1.87 -29.30
N THR A 184 -21.56 1.42 -28.32
CA THR A 184 -21.33 -0.01 -28.09
C THR A 184 -22.59 -0.65 -27.53
N GLU A 185 -23.04 -1.74 -28.15
CA GLU A 185 -24.22 -2.49 -27.72
C GLU A 185 -23.86 -3.58 -26.69
N ASN A 186 -24.88 -4.09 -25.98
CA ASN A 186 -24.77 -5.19 -25.03
C ASN A 186 -23.81 -4.92 -23.85
N ILE A 187 -23.71 -3.66 -23.40
CA ILE A 187 -23.00 -3.34 -22.17
C ILE A 187 -23.72 -4.01 -20.98
N PRO A 188 -23.01 -4.78 -20.14
CA PRO A 188 -23.63 -5.35 -18.95
C PRO A 188 -24.18 -4.24 -18.05
N THR A 189 -25.45 -4.33 -17.70
CA THR A 189 -26.04 -3.42 -16.70
C THR A 189 -25.88 -4.04 -15.32
N PRO A 190 -25.43 -3.27 -14.29
CA PRO A 190 -25.41 -3.76 -12.93
C PRO A 190 -26.79 -4.29 -12.53
N SER A 191 -26.82 -5.42 -11.84
CA SER A 191 -28.07 -5.93 -11.27
C SER A 191 -28.62 -4.89 -10.27
N PRO A 192 -29.90 -4.55 -10.31
CA PRO A 192 -30.48 -3.69 -9.28
C PRO A 192 -30.34 -4.37 -7.90
N THR A 193 -29.63 -3.68 -6.98
CA THR A 193 -29.49 -4.08 -5.58
C THR A 193 -30.78 -3.88 -4.80
#